data_57e193f17ede238663f1521158b565b2
#
_entry.id   57e193f17ede238663f1521158b565b2
#
_cell.length_a   1.000
_cell.length_b   1.000
_cell.length_c   1.000
_cell.angle_alpha   90.00
_cell.angle_beta   90.00
_cell.angle_gamma   90.00
#
_symmetry.space_group_name_H-M   'P 1'
#
loop_
_entity.id
_entity.type
_entity.pdbx_description
1 polymer ?
#
loop_
_entity_poly.entity_id
_entity_poly.type
_entity_poly.pdbx_seq_one_letter_code
_entity_poly.pdbx_strand_id
1 'polypeptide(L)'
;TTKYDLVIGNPPYFVMKKKDVAKDYYDYFDGRPNIFILFLIKCLKSMLKDNGLLSFVLPKNFLNCIYYDKTRKFINDNYKIKTIIECNEDYIETKQNTIILIIQNKKSDNTKFVLNRHNFTIFGTKPTIIKLKELYNNSNNLYDLGFNVVVGNVVWNQCKTILTNDKKKTRLIYSSDIADNKLSMKTYQNKDKKNYIEKEGIKEPLLVINRGY
;
A
#
# COMPACT_ATOMS: atom_id res chain seq x y z
N THR A 1 28.91 9.41 -10.80
CA THR A 1 28.54 8.19 -10.06
C THR A 1 28.85 7.00 -10.95
N THR A 2 29.55 5.98 -10.40
CA THR A 2 29.86 4.74 -11.13
C THR A 2 28.55 4.00 -11.48
N LYS A 3 28.42 3.56 -12.72
CA LYS A 3 27.29 2.77 -13.19
C LYS A 3 27.68 1.30 -13.37
N TYR A 4 26.74 0.41 -13.10
CA TYR A 4 26.94 -1.03 -13.06
C TYR A 4 26.03 -1.75 -14.06
N ASP A 5 26.47 -2.89 -14.55
CA ASP A 5 25.67 -3.79 -15.39
C ASP A 5 24.61 -4.52 -14.56
N LEU A 6 24.92 -4.75 -13.26
CA LEU A 6 24.05 -5.46 -12.34
C LEU A 6 24.12 -4.84 -10.93
N VAL A 7 22.96 -4.58 -10.36
CA VAL A 7 22.79 -4.17 -8.95
C VAL A 7 21.89 -5.20 -8.28
N ILE A 8 22.41 -5.85 -7.23
CA ILE A 8 21.64 -6.84 -6.43
C ILE A 8 21.58 -6.35 -4.99
N GLY A 9 20.44 -6.53 -4.33
CA GLY A 9 20.32 -6.15 -2.93
C GLY A 9 19.07 -6.66 -2.23
N ASN A 10 19.17 -6.69 -0.92
CA ASN A 10 18.07 -6.81 0.01
C ASN A 10 18.10 -5.55 0.88
N PRO A 11 17.44 -4.46 0.44
CA PRO A 11 17.45 -3.20 1.20
C PRO A 11 16.66 -3.35 2.50
N PRO A 12 16.99 -2.60 3.55
CA PRO A 12 16.25 -2.63 4.81
C PRO A 12 14.81 -2.14 4.63
N TYR A 13 13.88 -2.67 5.48
CA TYR A 13 12.45 -2.37 5.42
C TYR A 13 12.00 -1.63 6.69
N PHE A 14 12.20 -0.32 6.76
CA PHE A 14 11.64 0.48 7.84
C PHE A 14 11.04 1.79 7.34
N VAL A 15 10.03 2.27 8.06
CA VAL A 15 9.32 3.49 7.73
C VAL A 15 10.07 4.70 8.27
N MET A 16 10.36 5.65 7.39
CA MET A 16 11.02 6.91 7.73
C MET A 16 10.01 8.03 8.00
N LYS A 17 10.43 9.07 8.71
CA LYS A 17 9.67 10.32 8.76
C LYS A 17 9.92 11.09 7.46
N LYS A 18 8.87 11.64 6.85
CA LYS A 18 8.97 12.38 5.58
C LYS A 18 10.01 13.50 5.63
N LYS A 19 10.11 14.20 6.78
CA LYS A 19 11.09 15.30 6.99
C LYS A 19 12.56 14.85 6.93
N ASP A 20 12.84 13.56 7.15
CA ASP A 20 14.20 12.99 7.16
C ASP A 20 14.62 12.51 5.76
N VAL A 21 13.78 12.74 4.75
CA VAL A 21 14.01 12.33 3.35
C VAL A 21 14.25 13.59 2.50
N ALA A 22 15.23 13.52 1.60
CA ALA A 22 15.48 14.60 0.66
C ALA A 22 14.26 14.85 -0.26
N LYS A 23 13.98 16.11 -0.55
CA LYS A 23 12.78 16.53 -1.31
C LYS A 23 12.71 15.91 -2.70
N ASP A 24 13.84 15.62 -3.34
CA ASP A 24 13.94 14.99 -4.66
C ASP A 24 13.28 13.61 -4.75
N TYR A 25 12.99 12.98 -3.61
CA TYR A 25 12.29 11.70 -3.54
C TYR A 25 10.78 11.82 -3.35
N TYR A 26 10.24 13.02 -3.10
CA TYR A 26 8.83 13.19 -2.72
C TYR A 26 7.84 12.82 -3.82
N ASP A 27 8.27 12.83 -5.08
CA ASP A 27 7.45 12.43 -6.22
C ASP A 27 7.26 10.92 -6.36
N TYR A 28 7.98 10.12 -5.56
CA TYR A 28 7.99 8.65 -5.69
C TYR A 28 7.18 7.93 -4.62
N PHE A 29 6.63 8.60 -3.62
CA PHE A 29 5.85 7.97 -2.56
C PHE A 29 4.75 8.91 -2.02
N ASP A 30 3.77 8.31 -1.36
CA ASP A 30 2.75 9.03 -0.60
C ASP A 30 2.89 8.73 0.90
N GLY A 31 2.55 9.72 1.75
CA GLY A 31 2.61 9.57 3.20
C GLY A 31 4.02 9.41 3.75
N ARG A 32 4.26 8.37 4.56
CA ARG A 32 5.56 8.06 5.15
C ARG A 32 6.30 7.06 4.27
N PRO A 33 7.49 7.40 3.78
CA PRO A 33 8.26 6.49 2.92
C PRO A 33 8.83 5.31 3.71
N ASN A 34 8.99 4.20 3.03
CA ASN A 34 9.85 3.12 3.50
C ASN A 34 11.22 3.27 2.84
N ILE A 35 12.29 3.01 3.57
CA ILE A 35 13.65 3.25 3.11
C ILE A 35 14.00 2.46 1.84
N PHE A 36 13.46 1.25 1.64
CA PHE A 36 13.73 0.46 0.43
C PHE A 36 13.31 1.19 -0.85
N ILE A 37 12.29 2.08 -0.79
CA ILE A 37 11.89 2.91 -1.94
C ILE A 37 13.02 3.85 -2.34
N LEU A 38 13.71 4.45 -1.37
CA LEU A 38 14.82 5.37 -1.65
C LEU A 38 15.99 4.63 -2.29
N PHE A 39 16.33 3.43 -1.78
CA PHE A 39 17.32 2.55 -2.41
C PHE A 39 16.92 2.21 -3.85
N LEU A 40 15.69 1.79 -4.07
CA LEU A 40 15.17 1.42 -5.38
C LEU A 40 15.29 2.57 -6.38
N ILE A 41 14.79 3.75 -6.04
CA ILE A 41 14.86 4.95 -6.88
C ILE A 41 16.31 5.37 -7.14
N LYS A 42 17.15 5.39 -6.11
CA LYS A 42 18.57 5.75 -6.25
C LYS A 42 19.30 4.82 -7.22
N CYS A 43 19.11 3.50 -7.06
CA CYS A 43 19.76 2.52 -7.92
C CYS A 43 19.27 2.64 -9.37
N LEU A 44 17.95 2.73 -9.58
CA LEU A 44 17.38 2.85 -10.91
C LEU A 44 17.85 4.12 -11.64
N LYS A 45 17.83 5.27 -10.97
CA LYS A 45 18.18 6.56 -11.61
C LYS A 45 19.68 6.78 -11.83
N SER A 46 20.51 6.25 -10.93
CA SER A 46 21.91 6.71 -10.87
C SER A 46 22.96 5.62 -10.95
N MET A 47 22.60 4.35 -10.77
CA MET A 47 23.58 3.28 -10.62
C MET A 47 23.56 2.24 -11.76
N LEU A 48 22.53 2.22 -12.61
CA LEU A 48 22.47 1.28 -13.73
C LEU A 48 23.01 1.88 -15.01
N LYS A 49 23.81 1.09 -15.73
CA LYS A 49 24.11 1.34 -17.14
C LYS A 49 22.84 1.14 -18.00
N ASP A 50 22.88 1.60 -19.24
CA ASP A 50 21.84 1.27 -20.21
C ASP A 50 21.76 -0.26 -20.37
N ASN A 51 20.54 -0.79 -20.38
CA ASN A 51 20.24 -2.23 -20.32
C ASN A 51 20.73 -2.98 -19.07
N GLY A 52 21.35 -2.31 -18.09
CA GLY A 52 21.74 -2.90 -16.81
C GLY A 52 20.53 -3.43 -16.03
N LEU A 53 20.79 -4.38 -15.14
CA LEU A 53 19.77 -5.08 -14.35
C LEU A 53 19.82 -4.65 -12.88
N LEU A 54 18.64 -4.50 -12.28
CA LEU A 54 18.47 -4.40 -10.84
C LEU A 54 17.67 -5.62 -10.37
N SER A 55 18.14 -6.29 -9.31
CA SER A 55 17.45 -7.41 -8.66
C SER A 55 17.36 -7.13 -7.17
N PHE A 56 16.16 -6.84 -6.69
CA PHE A 56 15.91 -6.55 -5.27
C PHE A 56 14.93 -7.54 -4.65
N VAL A 57 15.24 -7.93 -3.41
CA VAL A 57 14.24 -8.55 -2.52
C VAL A 57 13.43 -7.43 -1.89
N LEU A 58 12.11 -7.48 -2.00
CA LEU A 58 11.19 -6.44 -1.52
C LEU A 58 10.02 -7.07 -0.76
N PRO A 59 9.38 -6.34 0.16
CA PRO A 59 8.16 -6.81 0.80
C PRO A 59 7.05 -7.03 -0.24
N LYS A 60 6.28 -8.12 -0.13
CA LYS A 60 5.21 -8.45 -1.08
C LYS A 60 4.16 -7.35 -1.22
N ASN A 61 3.92 -6.58 -0.16
CA ASN A 61 2.98 -5.45 -0.21
C ASN A 61 3.44 -4.32 -1.14
N PHE A 62 4.69 -4.31 -1.62
CA PHE A 62 5.13 -3.41 -2.69
C PHE A 62 4.29 -3.57 -3.95
N LEU A 63 3.73 -4.75 -4.20
CA LEU A 63 2.99 -5.03 -5.43
C LEU A 63 1.69 -4.21 -5.55
N ASN A 64 1.03 -3.89 -4.44
CA ASN A 64 -0.32 -3.29 -4.46
C ASN A 64 -0.63 -2.29 -3.34
N CYS A 65 0.30 -2.00 -2.43
CA CYS A 65 0.05 -0.99 -1.40
C CYS A 65 -0.02 0.41 -2.00
N ILE A 66 -1.03 1.20 -1.59
CA ILE A 66 -1.27 2.55 -2.10
C ILE A 66 -0.08 3.50 -1.88
N TYR A 67 0.65 3.34 -0.78
CA TYR A 67 1.80 4.19 -0.47
C TYR A 67 2.95 4.08 -1.47
N TYR A 68 3.00 3.00 -2.26
CA TYR A 68 4.04 2.73 -3.25
C TYR A 68 3.55 2.90 -4.70
N ASP A 69 2.34 3.42 -4.91
CA ASP A 69 1.76 3.55 -6.23
C ASP A 69 2.60 4.45 -7.15
N LYS A 70 3.06 5.59 -6.65
CA LYS A 70 3.94 6.50 -7.41
C LYS A 70 5.25 5.82 -7.83
N THR A 71 5.84 4.99 -6.95
CA THR A 71 7.04 4.23 -7.29
C THR A 71 6.76 3.21 -8.40
N ARG A 72 5.65 2.50 -8.32
CA ARG A 72 5.24 1.53 -9.36
C ARG A 72 4.98 2.21 -10.70
N LYS A 73 4.28 3.34 -10.70
CA LYS A 73 4.09 4.16 -11.92
C LYS A 73 5.42 4.57 -12.52
N PHE A 74 6.32 5.12 -11.71
CA PHE A 74 7.65 5.50 -12.17
C PHE A 74 8.42 4.33 -12.81
N ILE A 75 8.37 3.15 -12.20
CA ILE A 75 9.00 1.94 -12.77
C ILE A 75 8.33 1.54 -14.06
N ASN A 76 7.00 1.48 -14.08
CA ASN A 76 6.25 1.10 -15.27
C ASN A 76 6.52 2.01 -16.48
N ASP A 77 6.66 3.30 -16.25
CA ASP A 77 6.78 4.31 -17.30
C ASP A 77 8.20 4.40 -17.88
N ASN A 78 9.21 4.01 -17.09
CA ASN A 78 10.60 4.25 -17.44
C ASN A 78 11.45 2.99 -17.62
N TYR A 79 11.03 1.84 -17.07
CA TYR A 79 11.84 0.62 -17.00
C TYR A 79 11.07 -0.62 -17.45
N LYS A 80 11.82 -1.66 -17.81
CA LYS A 80 11.28 -2.97 -18.15
C LYS A 80 11.30 -3.90 -16.94
N ILE A 81 10.15 -4.41 -16.55
CA ILE A 81 10.05 -5.50 -15.58
C ILE A 81 10.39 -6.80 -16.28
N LYS A 82 11.48 -7.44 -15.88
CA LYS A 82 11.93 -8.75 -16.43
C LYS A 82 11.16 -9.88 -15.79
N THR A 83 11.01 -9.84 -14.48
CA THR A 83 10.24 -10.84 -13.72
C THR A 83 9.91 -10.34 -12.32
N ILE A 84 8.87 -10.94 -11.76
CA ILE A 84 8.47 -10.84 -10.35
C ILE A 84 8.33 -12.29 -9.86
N ILE A 85 9.05 -12.63 -8.80
CA ILE A 85 9.03 -13.96 -8.17
C ILE A 85 8.51 -13.77 -6.74
N GLU A 86 7.48 -14.50 -6.35
CA GLU A 86 7.01 -14.55 -4.97
C GLU A 86 7.83 -15.55 -4.18
N CYS A 87 8.40 -15.12 -3.06
CA CYS A 87 9.14 -15.98 -2.16
C CYS A 87 8.17 -16.52 -1.11
N ASN A 88 8.02 -17.84 -1.08
CA ASN A 88 7.09 -18.52 -0.16
C ASN A 88 7.79 -19.06 1.10
N GLU A 89 9.07 -18.76 1.25
CA GLU A 89 9.86 -19.21 2.40
C GLU A 89 9.69 -18.24 3.57
N ASP A 90 9.40 -18.81 4.75
CA ASP A 90 9.39 -18.05 5.99
C ASP A 90 10.83 -17.70 6.39
N TYR A 91 11.12 -16.41 6.49
CA TYR A 91 12.39 -15.96 7.07
C TYR A 91 12.38 -16.23 8.57
N ILE A 92 13.51 -16.68 9.11
CA ILE A 92 13.67 -17.06 10.54
C ILE A 92 13.24 -15.94 11.49
N GLU A 93 13.42 -14.69 11.09
CA GLU A 93 13.16 -13.52 11.95
C GLU A 93 11.87 -12.76 11.63
N THR A 94 11.25 -12.96 10.46
CA THR A 94 10.03 -12.24 10.10
C THR A 94 9.10 -13.11 9.24
N LYS A 95 7.82 -13.16 9.61
CA LYS A 95 6.76 -13.77 8.78
C LYS A 95 6.33 -12.88 7.61
N GLN A 96 7.21 -11.99 7.15
CA GLN A 96 6.87 -11.07 6.08
C GLN A 96 7.13 -11.71 4.71
N ASN A 97 6.07 -11.97 3.96
CA ASN A 97 6.18 -12.42 2.58
C ASN A 97 6.96 -11.42 1.73
N THR A 98 7.89 -11.92 0.93
CA THR A 98 8.74 -11.11 0.06
C THR A 98 8.57 -11.50 -1.41
N ILE A 99 9.14 -10.67 -2.27
CA ILE A 99 9.27 -10.90 -3.70
C ILE A 99 10.70 -10.62 -4.14
N ILE A 100 11.12 -11.25 -5.23
CA ILE A 100 12.28 -10.80 -6.00
C ILE A 100 11.74 -10.03 -7.20
N LEU A 101 12.11 -8.75 -7.30
CA LEU A 101 11.77 -7.89 -8.43
C LEU A 101 13.01 -7.66 -9.28
N ILE A 102 12.95 -8.07 -10.56
CA ILE A 102 14.04 -7.85 -11.52
C ILE A 102 13.61 -6.84 -12.57
N ILE A 103 14.35 -5.74 -12.64
CA ILE A 103 14.11 -4.60 -13.53
C ILE A 103 15.32 -4.40 -14.45
N GLN A 104 15.06 -4.08 -15.71
CA GLN A 104 16.09 -3.68 -16.67
C GLN A 104 15.99 -2.18 -16.95
N ASN A 105 17.12 -1.48 -16.98
CA ASN A 105 17.21 -0.06 -17.38
C ASN A 105 16.98 0.08 -18.90
N LYS A 106 15.72 -0.09 -19.29
CA LYS A 106 15.24 0.03 -20.67
C LYS A 106 13.73 0.27 -20.62
N LYS A 107 13.23 1.24 -21.34
CA LYS A 107 11.77 1.43 -21.49
C LYS A 107 11.14 0.27 -22.25
N SER A 108 10.00 -0.22 -21.80
CA SER A 108 9.28 -1.33 -22.45
C SER A 108 7.82 -1.36 -21.98
N ASP A 109 6.98 -2.05 -22.74
CA ASP A 109 5.65 -2.44 -22.28
C ASP A 109 5.74 -3.53 -21.18
N ASN A 110 5.10 -3.29 -20.06
CA ASN A 110 5.09 -4.15 -18.89
C ASN A 110 3.75 -4.87 -18.66
N THR A 111 2.87 -4.92 -19.65
CA THR A 111 1.48 -5.46 -19.54
C THR A 111 1.38 -6.89 -19.00
N LYS A 112 2.48 -7.66 -19.07
CA LYS A 112 2.57 -9.01 -18.47
C LYS A 112 2.70 -9.01 -16.95
N PHE A 113 3.15 -7.91 -16.35
CA PHE A 113 3.45 -7.78 -14.92
C PHE A 113 2.71 -6.62 -14.27
N VAL A 114 1.98 -5.82 -15.06
CA VAL A 114 1.34 -4.59 -14.60
C VAL A 114 -0.12 -4.55 -15.04
N LEU A 115 -0.98 -4.15 -14.12
CA LEU A 115 -2.35 -3.78 -14.36
C LEU A 115 -2.57 -2.35 -13.88
N ASN A 116 -2.96 -1.46 -14.80
CA ASN A 116 -3.37 -0.10 -14.48
C ASN A 116 -4.89 -0.01 -14.44
N ARG A 117 -5.46 0.48 -13.34
CA ARG A 117 -6.90 0.63 -13.17
C ARG A 117 -7.21 1.85 -12.30
N HIS A 118 -8.12 2.74 -12.73
CA HIS A 118 -8.59 3.91 -11.96
C HIS A 118 -7.46 4.72 -11.29
N ASN A 119 -6.43 5.07 -12.05
CA ASN A 119 -5.23 5.77 -11.57
C ASN A 119 -4.37 5.00 -10.55
N PHE A 120 -4.59 3.71 -10.39
CA PHE A 120 -3.82 2.84 -9.52
C PHE A 120 -3.05 1.78 -10.32
N THR A 121 -1.79 1.56 -9.97
CA THR A 121 -0.89 0.61 -10.64
C THR A 121 -0.64 -0.59 -9.75
N ILE A 122 -1.02 -1.76 -10.22
CA ILE A 122 -0.79 -3.04 -9.53
C ILE A 122 0.33 -3.77 -10.25
N PHE A 123 1.31 -4.27 -9.50
CA PHE A 123 2.30 -5.21 -9.99
C PHE A 123 1.91 -6.63 -9.58
N GLY A 124 2.33 -7.62 -10.36
CA GLY A 124 2.09 -9.02 -10.04
C GLY A 124 2.87 -9.98 -10.92
N THR A 125 2.88 -11.25 -10.54
CA THR A 125 3.37 -12.31 -11.42
C THR A 125 2.49 -12.41 -12.66
N LYS A 126 2.98 -13.03 -13.73
CA LYS A 126 2.19 -13.20 -14.96
C LYS A 126 0.83 -13.88 -14.70
N PRO A 127 0.75 -15.00 -13.94
CA PRO A 127 -0.53 -15.63 -13.62
C PRO A 127 -1.47 -14.70 -12.84
N THR A 128 -0.93 -13.96 -11.86
CA THR A 128 -1.71 -13.00 -11.07
C THR A 128 -2.31 -11.91 -11.94
N ILE A 129 -1.55 -11.34 -12.86
CA ILE A 129 -2.03 -10.28 -13.75
C ILE A 129 -3.09 -10.80 -14.73
N ILE A 130 -2.92 -12.02 -15.27
CA ILE A 130 -3.94 -12.65 -16.12
C ILE A 130 -5.24 -12.78 -15.35
N LYS A 131 -5.20 -13.40 -14.16
CA LYS A 131 -6.38 -13.58 -13.31
C LYS A 131 -7.05 -12.26 -12.92
N LEU A 132 -6.28 -11.23 -12.61
CA LEU A 132 -6.84 -9.91 -12.31
C LEU A 132 -7.52 -9.29 -13.53
N LYS A 133 -6.94 -9.40 -14.73
CA LYS A 133 -7.56 -8.92 -15.97
C LYS A 133 -8.89 -9.62 -16.25
N GLU A 134 -8.96 -10.93 -16.05
CA GLU A 134 -10.19 -11.71 -16.19
C GLU A 134 -11.26 -11.26 -15.19
N LEU A 135 -10.90 -11.07 -13.91
CA LEU A 135 -11.80 -10.58 -12.88
C LEU A 135 -12.36 -9.19 -13.20
N TYR A 136 -11.52 -8.30 -13.74
CA TYR A 136 -11.94 -6.94 -14.07
C TYR A 136 -12.71 -6.84 -15.40
N ASN A 137 -12.61 -7.82 -16.27
CA ASN A 137 -13.12 -7.70 -17.66
C ASN A 137 -14.67 -7.57 -17.73
N ASN A 138 -15.39 -8.16 -16.77
CA ASN A 138 -16.86 -8.13 -16.70
C ASN A 138 -17.36 -7.70 -15.31
N SER A 139 -16.62 -6.82 -14.63
CA SER A 139 -16.95 -6.37 -13.29
C SER A 139 -17.09 -4.85 -13.21
N ASN A 140 -18.00 -4.40 -12.36
CA ASN A 140 -18.08 -3.01 -11.94
C ASN A 140 -17.32 -2.85 -10.62
N ASN A 141 -16.62 -1.75 -10.43
CA ASN A 141 -16.08 -1.39 -9.12
C ASN A 141 -17.09 -0.54 -8.33
N LEU A 142 -16.82 -0.31 -7.06
CA LEU A 142 -17.72 0.44 -6.21
C LEU A 142 -17.96 1.88 -6.71
N TYR A 143 -16.97 2.51 -7.34
CA TYR A 143 -17.15 3.86 -7.91
C TYR A 143 -18.08 3.85 -9.12
N ASP A 144 -17.98 2.82 -9.99
CA ASP A 144 -18.88 2.65 -11.14
C ASP A 144 -20.34 2.48 -10.68
N LEU A 145 -20.54 1.95 -9.46
CA LEU A 145 -21.83 1.77 -8.80
C LEU A 145 -22.25 2.98 -7.96
N GLY A 146 -21.53 4.08 -8.00
CA GLY A 146 -21.84 5.31 -7.28
C GLY A 146 -21.43 5.31 -5.79
N PHE A 147 -20.67 4.31 -5.33
CA PHE A 147 -20.18 4.28 -3.96
C PHE A 147 -18.87 5.08 -3.81
N ASN A 148 -18.80 5.89 -2.75
CA ASN A 148 -17.56 6.53 -2.32
C ASN A 148 -16.91 5.72 -1.19
N VAL A 149 -15.66 5.30 -1.37
CA VAL A 149 -14.94 4.48 -0.38
C VAL A 149 -13.97 5.36 0.39
N VAL A 150 -14.16 5.45 1.70
CA VAL A 150 -13.31 6.24 2.58
C VAL A 150 -12.81 5.41 3.76
N VAL A 151 -11.63 5.74 4.26
CA VAL A 151 -11.08 5.15 5.49
C VAL A 151 -11.43 6.05 6.66
N GLY A 152 -11.90 5.46 7.77
CA GLY A 152 -12.15 6.20 9.00
C GLY A 152 -10.91 6.98 9.46
N ASN A 153 -11.10 8.24 9.80
CA ASN A 153 -10.01 9.19 10.11
C ASN A 153 -9.77 9.36 11.62
N VAL A 154 -10.45 8.59 12.46
CA VAL A 154 -10.30 8.66 13.92
C VAL A 154 -9.40 7.56 14.42
N VAL A 155 -8.25 7.95 14.97
CA VAL A 155 -7.35 7.06 15.70
C VAL A 155 -7.59 7.33 17.19
N TRP A 156 -8.34 6.46 17.86
CA TRP A 156 -8.88 6.69 19.20
C TRP A 156 -7.84 7.09 20.25
N ASN A 157 -6.65 6.48 20.22
CA ASN A 157 -5.57 6.78 21.17
C ASN A 157 -4.92 8.16 20.95
N GLN A 158 -5.16 8.79 19.80
CA GLN A 158 -4.72 10.16 19.47
C GLN A 158 -5.82 11.20 19.73
N CYS A 159 -7.04 10.74 19.97
CA CYS A 159 -8.24 11.58 20.13
C CYS A 159 -8.88 11.44 21.52
N LYS A 160 -8.14 10.94 22.53
CA LYS A 160 -8.68 10.62 23.87
C LYS A 160 -9.43 11.77 24.54
N THR A 161 -8.99 13.01 24.34
CA THR A 161 -9.56 14.22 24.97
C THR A 161 -10.98 14.54 24.49
N ILE A 162 -11.34 14.11 23.27
CA ILE A 162 -12.65 14.36 22.68
C ILE A 162 -13.52 13.09 22.63
N LEU A 163 -13.04 11.98 23.22
CA LEU A 163 -13.87 10.77 23.36
C LEU A 163 -14.79 10.92 24.59
N THR A 164 -16.03 10.47 24.45
CA THR A 164 -17.06 10.60 25.48
C THR A 164 -17.94 9.35 25.59
N ASN A 165 -18.66 9.22 26.72
CA ASN A 165 -19.72 8.23 26.91
C ASN A 165 -21.11 8.82 26.67
N ASP A 166 -21.21 10.10 26.31
CA ASP A 166 -22.46 10.76 26.00
C ASP A 166 -23.05 10.21 24.69
N LYS A 167 -24.19 9.51 24.81
CA LYS A 167 -24.92 8.91 23.70
C LYS A 167 -25.53 9.92 22.73
N LYS A 168 -25.58 11.20 23.09
CA LYS A 168 -26.07 12.30 22.23
C LYS A 168 -24.98 12.75 21.22
N LYS A 169 -23.76 12.34 21.41
CA LYS A 169 -22.62 12.64 20.51
C LYS A 169 -22.49 11.61 19.37
N THR A 170 -21.60 11.87 18.44
CA THR A 170 -21.37 10.99 17.29
C THR A 170 -20.87 9.62 17.75
N ARG A 171 -21.54 8.56 17.31
CA ARG A 171 -21.10 7.18 17.57
C ARG A 171 -19.80 6.91 16.83
N LEU A 172 -18.80 6.38 17.54
CA LEU A 172 -17.55 5.92 16.99
C LEU A 172 -17.60 4.41 16.81
N ILE A 173 -17.38 3.95 15.56
CA ILE A 173 -17.43 2.54 15.22
C ILE A 173 -15.98 2.02 15.16
N TYR A 174 -15.68 1.01 15.94
CA TYR A 174 -14.41 0.29 15.93
C TYR A 174 -14.52 -1.00 15.12
N SER A 175 -13.40 -1.49 14.59
CA SER A 175 -13.38 -2.77 13.87
C SER A 175 -13.95 -3.93 14.69
N SER A 176 -13.74 -3.92 16.01
CA SER A 176 -14.28 -4.92 16.93
C SER A 176 -15.81 -4.86 17.10
N ASP A 177 -16.46 -3.76 16.72
CA ASP A 177 -17.91 -3.63 16.77
C ASP A 177 -18.61 -4.32 15.58
N ILE A 178 -17.83 -4.75 14.59
CA ILE A 178 -18.32 -5.40 13.38
C ILE A 178 -17.96 -6.89 13.46
N ALA A 179 -18.95 -7.74 13.57
CA ALA A 179 -18.80 -9.20 13.57
C ALA A 179 -20.05 -9.84 12.94
N ASP A 180 -19.84 -10.92 12.21
CA ASP A 180 -20.93 -11.73 11.62
C ASP A 180 -21.94 -10.91 10.80
N ASN A 181 -21.43 -9.97 9.99
CA ASN A 181 -22.24 -9.01 9.21
C ASN A 181 -23.20 -8.14 10.05
N LYS A 182 -22.90 -7.98 11.35
CA LYS A 182 -23.68 -7.16 12.28
C LYS A 182 -22.81 -6.12 12.94
N LEU A 183 -23.43 -4.99 13.24
CA LEU A 183 -22.83 -3.91 14.01
C LEU A 183 -23.33 -4.00 15.46
N SER A 184 -22.44 -4.27 16.40
CA SER A 184 -22.73 -4.31 17.83
C SER A 184 -21.77 -3.42 18.60
N MET A 185 -22.28 -2.62 19.54
CA MET A 185 -21.44 -1.79 20.38
C MET A 185 -20.84 -2.63 21.51
N LYS A 186 -19.51 -2.68 21.58
CA LYS A 186 -18.79 -3.39 22.63
C LYS A 186 -18.38 -2.46 23.76
N THR A 187 -18.27 -3.01 24.95
CA THR A 187 -17.65 -2.35 26.09
C THR A 187 -16.17 -2.71 26.13
N TYR A 188 -15.30 -1.73 26.37
CA TYR A 188 -13.87 -1.91 26.35
C TYR A 188 -13.31 -1.86 27.78
N GLN A 189 -12.35 -2.76 28.08
CA GLN A 189 -11.64 -2.75 29.36
C GLN A 189 -10.83 -1.46 29.56
N ASN A 190 -10.28 -0.92 28.48
CA ASN A 190 -9.59 0.37 28.52
C ASN A 190 -10.60 1.52 28.67
N LYS A 191 -10.60 2.16 29.83
CA LYS A 191 -11.51 3.28 30.19
C LYS A 191 -11.37 4.50 29.27
N ASP A 192 -10.24 4.68 28.62
CA ASP A 192 -10.02 5.79 27.67
C ASP A 192 -10.67 5.52 26.32
N LYS A 193 -10.96 4.26 25.98
CA LYS A 193 -11.60 3.87 24.72
C LYS A 193 -13.10 3.92 24.86
N LYS A 194 -13.69 5.05 24.47
CA LYS A 194 -15.12 5.32 24.59
C LYS A 194 -15.84 5.18 23.26
N ASN A 195 -17.16 4.98 23.28
CA ASN A 195 -17.97 4.67 22.09
C ASN A 195 -18.51 5.87 21.35
N TYR A 196 -18.29 7.08 21.85
CA TYR A 196 -18.75 8.32 21.22
C TYR A 196 -17.62 9.36 21.16
N ILE A 197 -17.77 10.32 20.26
CA ILE A 197 -16.77 11.37 20.04
C ILE A 197 -17.43 12.72 19.86
N GLU A 198 -16.83 13.77 20.40
CA GLU A 198 -17.22 15.17 20.24
C GLU A 198 -16.71 15.73 18.90
N LYS A 199 -17.06 15.05 17.82
CA LYS A 199 -16.76 15.45 16.45
C LYS A 199 -17.99 15.18 15.60
N GLU A 200 -18.27 16.03 14.63
CA GLU A 200 -19.35 15.80 13.69
C GLU A 200 -19.07 14.52 12.88
N GLY A 201 -20.09 13.69 12.74
CA GLY A 201 -20.04 12.43 12.01
C GLY A 201 -20.75 12.52 10.66
N ILE A 202 -20.71 11.41 9.94
CA ILE A 202 -21.44 11.24 8.68
C ILE A 202 -22.91 10.95 9.03
N LYS A 203 -23.85 11.69 8.42
CA LYS A 203 -25.30 11.55 8.66
C LYS A 203 -25.99 10.69 7.60
N GLU A 204 -25.29 10.34 6.54
CA GLU A 204 -25.80 9.52 5.44
C GLU A 204 -25.71 8.02 5.78
N PRO A 205 -26.54 7.18 5.14
CA PRO A 205 -26.42 5.73 5.26
C PRO A 205 -25.03 5.25 4.87
N LEU A 206 -24.40 4.44 5.71
CA LEU A 206 -23.06 3.92 5.52
C LEU A 206 -23.04 2.40 5.54
N LEU A 207 -22.31 1.80 4.61
CA LEU A 207 -21.82 0.43 4.74
C LEU A 207 -20.44 0.46 5.41
N VAL A 208 -20.34 -0.19 6.55
CA VAL A 208 -19.08 -0.22 7.32
C VAL A 208 -18.47 -1.62 7.24
N ILE A 209 -17.22 -1.70 6.83
CA ILE A 209 -16.47 -2.95 6.74
C ILE A 209 -15.22 -2.91 7.59
N ASN A 210 -14.83 -4.06 8.14
CA ASN A 210 -13.55 -4.19 8.80
C ASN A 210 -12.41 -4.02 7.80
N ARG A 211 -11.39 -3.28 8.18
CA ARG A 211 -10.12 -3.35 7.51
C ARG A 211 -9.49 -4.69 7.91
N GLY A 212 -9.50 -5.65 6.99
CA GLY A 212 -8.93 -6.97 7.23
C GLY A 212 -7.44 -6.91 7.53
N TYR A 213 -7.01 -7.70 8.48
CA TYR A 213 -5.62 -8.01 8.77
C TYR A 213 -5.47 -9.53 8.71
#